data_a1d6c138ea4fcd7814cc18e15ee5aa21
#
_entry.id   a1d6c138ea4fcd7814cc18e15ee5aa21
#
_cell.length_a   1.000
_cell.length_b   1.000
_cell.length_c   1.000
_cell.angle_alpha   90.00
_cell.angle_beta   90.00
_cell.angle_gamma   90.00
#
_symmetry.space_group_name_H-M   'P 1'
#
loop_
_entity.id
_entity.type
_entity.pdbx_description
1 polymer ?
#
loop_
_entity_poly.entity_id
_entity_poly.type
_entity_poly.pdbx_seq_one_letter_code
_entity_poly.pdbx_strand_id
1 'polypeptide(L)'
;MAKKKKDEKQLNYKEEIRLLKSGGPARVYLLWGPEDYLRELYLQTLKELCVPEGEDGFSYKRMDGPELNLQELSDAIDALPFLTERSFVELRGVDLNRVKDGDALQKLLEDVPDYCTVAFVQSAAFEPDGRLKLIKFLKENTVELKFTEQTQDALVNWIAKRFAAHGKRVELEAAQHLIFVSGDLMNRLIPEIEKVAAYAKGDVVTVSDVDAVAHHLPEAVVFEMTDHLARREYNAAMEVLNELLSDKNNEPIAMLAVIGGQMRRLYAARLAAEKNLGASYVMEVCKLRYDSIASRLIASSRGFSLQQLKRAIELCAETDYQMKSSSSDDLELLKELMLRIAAGETHA
;
A
#
# COMPACT_ATOMS: atom_id res chain seq x y z
N MET A 1 20.91 23.65 6.11
CA MET A 1 20.35 23.81 4.75
C MET A 1 19.57 22.56 4.41
N ALA A 2 18.25 22.58 4.52
CA ALA A 2 17.38 21.45 4.17
C ALA A 2 17.33 21.32 2.64
N LYS A 3 17.82 20.20 2.09
CA LYS A 3 17.60 19.84 0.68
C LYS A 3 16.10 19.74 0.46
N LYS A 4 15.52 20.65 -0.34
CA LYS A 4 14.18 20.47 -0.90
C LYS A 4 14.13 19.07 -1.53
N LYS A 5 13.29 18.16 -0.98
CA LYS A 5 12.87 16.97 -1.71
C LYS A 5 12.25 17.47 -3.00
N LYS A 6 12.79 17.04 -4.14
CA LYS A 6 12.11 17.17 -5.42
C LYS A 6 10.77 16.46 -5.24
N ASP A 7 9.67 17.16 -5.41
CA ASP A 7 8.34 16.55 -5.48
C ASP A 7 8.42 15.45 -6.56
N GLU A 8 8.40 14.19 -6.14
CA GLU A 8 8.29 13.07 -7.06
C GLU A 8 6.91 13.22 -7.72
N LYS A 9 6.90 13.61 -8.99
CA LYS A 9 5.67 13.77 -9.78
C LYS A 9 4.95 12.42 -9.77
N GLN A 10 3.74 12.39 -9.21
CA GLN A 10 2.93 11.19 -9.20
C GLN A 10 2.74 10.69 -10.63
N LEU A 11 2.91 9.38 -10.87
CA LEU A 11 2.76 8.76 -12.17
C LEU A 11 1.33 8.97 -12.68
N ASN A 12 1.20 9.60 -13.84
CA ASN A 12 -0.08 9.66 -14.54
C ASN A 12 -0.24 8.41 -15.42
N TYR A 13 -0.80 7.34 -14.85
CA TYR A 13 -0.96 6.05 -15.52
C TYR A 13 -1.57 6.16 -16.92
N LYS A 14 -2.61 7.00 -17.10
CA LYS A 14 -3.28 7.17 -18.40
C LYS A 14 -2.36 7.81 -19.45
N GLU A 15 -1.52 8.74 -19.03
CA GLU A 15 -0.53 9.39 -19.90
C GLU A 15 0.56 8.40 -20.30
N GLU A 16 1.06 7.60 -19.36
CA GLU A 16 2.08 6.58 -19.63
C GLU A 16 1.58 5.50 -20.60
N ILE A 17 0.34 5.02 -20.44
CA ILE A 17 -0.28 4.08 -21.40
C ILE A 17 -0.45 4.74 -22.78
N ARG A 18 -0.81 6.03 -22.84
CA ARG A 18 -0.93 6.75 -24.12
C ARG A 18 0.44 6.86 -24.81
N LEU A 19 1.46 7.24 -24.06
CA LEU A 19 2.84 7.34 -24.57
C LEU A 19 3.35 5.99 -25.06
N LEU A 20 3.13 4.93 -24.30
CA LEU A 20 3.48 3.57 -24.69
C LEU A 20 2.82 3.15 -26.01
N LYS A 21 1.52 3.39 -26.15
CA LYS A 21 0.76 3.03 -27.37
C LYS A 21 1.13 3.88 -28.58
N SER A 22 1.52 5.13 -28.39
CA SER A 22 1.89 6.02 -29.51
C SER A 22 3.36 5.93 -29.89
N GLY A 23 4.26 5.70 -28.92
CA GLY A 23 5.70 5.65 -29.14
C GLY A 23 6.27 4.24 -29.34
N GLY A 24 5.47 3.22 -29.03
CA GLY A 24 5.91 1.84 -29.00
C GLY A 24 6.77 1.46 -27.79
N PRO A 25 7.06 0.17 -27.60
CA PRO A 25 7.88 -0.32 -26.50
C PRO A 25 9.35 0.14 -26.60
N ALA A 26 9.91 0.59 -25.48
CA ALA A 26 11.35 0.81 -25.34
C ALA A 26 12.09 -0.51 -25.13
N ARG A 27 13.42 -0.48 -25.19
CA ARG A 27 14.27 -1.68 -25.02
C ARG A 27 14.30 -2.19 -23.59
N VAL A 28 14.35 -1.32 -22.60
CA VAL A 28 14.47 -1.71 -21.19
C VAL A 28 13.54 -0.90 -20.30
N TYR A 29 12.86 -1.60 -19.38
CA TYR A 29 11.97 -1.02 -18.38
C TYR A 29 12.39 -1.41 -16.96
N LEU A 30 12.26 -0.48 -16.03
CA LEU A 30 12.29 -0.71 -14.59
C LEU A 30 10.93 -0.33 -14.00
N LEU A 31 10.11 -1.34 -13.65
CA LEU A 31 8.76 -1.19 -13.12
C LEU A 31 8.76 -1.52 -11.62
N TRP A 32 8.42 -0.56 -10.78
CA TRP A 32 8.47 -0.75 -9.33
C TRP A 32 7.44 0.11 -8.59
N GLY A 33 7.27 -0.13 -7.30
CA GLY A 33 6.36 0.64 -6.44
C GLY A 33 5.22 -0.21 -5.86
N PRO A 34 4.47 0.34 -4.89
CA PRO A 34 3.48 -0.41 -4.12
C PRO A 34 2.17 -0.70 -4.86
N GLU A 35 1.82 0.07 -5.92
CA GLU A 35 0.56 -0.13 -6.64
C GLU A 35 0.69 -1.25 -7.69
N ASP A 36 0.57 -2.48 -7.21
CA ASP A 36 0.73 -3.70 -8.01
C ASP A 36 -0.28 -3.77 -9.16
N TYR A 37 -1.53 -3.38 -8.92
CA TYR A 37 -2.59 -3.47 -9.93
C TYR A 37 -2.26 -2.67 -11.19
N LEU A 38 -1.84 -1.42 -11.03
CA LEU A 38 -1.48 -0.58 -12.17
C LEU A 38 -0.18 -1.04 -12.83
N ARG A 39 0.77 -1.55 -12.04
CA ARG A 39 2.02 -2.12 -12.56
C ARG A 39 1.77 -3.33 -13.45
N GLU A 40 0.94 -4.29 -12.98
CA GLU A 40 0.58 -5.48 -13.75
C GLU A 40 -0.22 -5.13 -15.01
N LEU A 41 -1.14 -4.18 -14.91
CA LEU A 41 -1.92 -3.73 -16.06
C LEU A 41 -1.05 -3.02 -17.12
N TYR A 42 -0.03 -2.25 -16.68
CA TYR A 42 0.95 -1.65 -17.58
C TYR A 42 1.81 -2.73 -18.25
N LEU A 43 2.31 -3.67 -17.46
CA LEU A 43 3.13 -4.79 -17.93
C LEU A 43 2.39 -5.65 -18.95
N GLN A 44 1.11 -5.96 -18.68
CA GLN A 44 0.28 -6.71 -19.63
C GLN A 44 0.14 -5.95 -20.95
N THR A 45 -0.16 -4.63 -20.90
CA THR A 45 -0.23 -3.80 -22.10
C THR A 45 1.10 -3.77 -22.86
N LEU A 46 2.22 -3.68 -22.13
CA LEU A 46 3.56 -3.71 -22.72
C LEU A 46 3.85 -5.07 -23.40
N LYS A 47 3.48 -6.17 -22.72
CA LYS A 47 3.62 -7.51 -23.29
C LYS A 47 2.78 -7.68 -24.56
N GLU A 48 1.52 -7.27 -24.56
CA GLU A 48 0.60 -7.35 -25.72
C GLU A 48 1.11 -6.57 -26.94
N LEU A 49 1.83 -5.46 -26.72
CA LEU A 49 2.43 -4.67 -27.79
C LEU A 49 3.71 -5.33 -28.37
N CYS A 50 4.41 -6.15 -27.58
CA CYS A 50 5.59 -6.87 -28.04
C CYS A 50 5.23 -8.23 -28.65
N VAL A 51 4.33 -8.97 -27.97
CA VAL A 51 3.96 -10.35 -28.31
C VAL A 51 2.43 -10.46 -28.22
N PRO A 52 1.74 -10.42 -29.36
CA PRO A 52 0.29 -10.58 -29.40
C PRO A 52 -0.19 -11.90 -28.78
N GLU A 53 -1.44 -11.91 -28.32
CA GLU A 53 -2.06 -13.08 -27.69
C GLU A 53 -2.05 -14.30 -28.62
N GLY A 54 -1.61 -15.44 -28.11
CA GLY A 54 -1.49 -16.69 -28.85
C GLY A 54 -0.11 -16.96 -29.45
N GLU A 55 0.85 -16.01 -29.42
CA GLU A 55 2.20 -16.13 -29.95
C GLU A 55 3.28 -16.21 -28.86
N ASP A 56 2.89 -16.51 -27.62
CA ASP A 56 3.75 -16.49 -26.41
C ASP A 56 4.90 -17.51 -26.44
N GLY A 57 4.80 -18.58 -27.24
CA GLY A 57 5.69 -19.74 -27.11
C GLY A 57 7.16 -19.52 -27.39
N PHE A 58 7.54 -18.59 -28.28
CA PHE A 58 8.92 -18.38 -28.71
C PHE A 58 9.43 -16.95 -28.49
N SER A 59 8.54 -15.97 -28.47
CA SER A 59 8.91 -14.56 -28.38
C SER A 59 8.73 -13.98 -26.97
N TYR A 60 8.26 -14.78 -26.00
CA TYR A 60 8.13 -14.41 -24.61
C TYR A 60 8.94 -15.33 -23.70
N LYS A 61 9.80 -14.74 -22.88
CA LYS A 61 10.55 -15.45 -21.84
C LYS A 61 10.33 -14.78 -20.49
N ARG A 62 9.88 -15.54 -19.49
CA ARG A 62 9.79 -15.09 -18.10
C ARG A 62 10.85 -15.80 -17.26
N MET A 63 11.53 -15.02 -16.43
CA MET A 63 12.53 -15.49 -15.48
C MET A 63 12.15 -14.98 -14.09
N ASP A 64 12.00 -15.90 -13.14
CA ASP A 64 11.59 -15.61 -11.77
C ASP A 64 12.72 -15.97 -10.80
N GLY A 65 12.86 -15.17 -9.73
CA GLY A 65 13.75 -15.48 -8.62
C GLY A 65 14.74 -14.38 -8.28
N PRO A 66 15.36 -14.45 -7.08
CA PRO A 66 16.25 -13.42 -6.58
C PRO A 66 17.63 -13.43 -7.27
N GLU A 67 18.04 -14.56 -7.83
CA GLU A 67 19.30 -14.71 -8.54
C GLU A 67 19.09 -14.59 -10.04
N LEU A 68 19.91 -13.76 -10.67
CA LEU A 68 19.91 -13.54 -12.11
C LEU A 68 21.03 -14.36 -12.76
N ASN A 69 20.66 -15.24 -13.69
CA ASN A 69 21.62 -15.91 -14.58
C ASN A 69 21.85 -15.03 -15.81
N LEU A 70 23.00 -14.37 -15.87
CA LEU A 70 23.36 -13.45 -16.96
C LEU A 70 23.48 -14.15 -18.31
N GLN A 71 23.94 -15.42 -18.35
CA GLN A 71 24.03 -16.17 -19.60
C GLN A 71 22.61 -16.47 -20.14
N GLU A 72 21.71 -16.94 -19.29
CA GLU A 72 20.33 -17.20 -19.69
C GLU A 72 19.61 -15.93 -20.13
N LEU A 73 19.90 -14.80 -19.48
CA LEU A 73 19.36 -13.50 -19.88
C LEU A 73 19.92 -13.07 -21.24
N SER A 74 21.24 -13.22 -21.46
CA SER A 74 21.86 -12.93 -22.76
C SER A 74 21.23 -13.76 -23.87
N ASP A 75 21.12 -15.08 -23.67
CA ASP A 75 20.51 -15.99 -24.64
C ASP A 75 19.06 -15.60 -24.95
N ALA A 76 18.30 -15.12 -23.94
CA ALA A 76 16.92 -14.68 -24.12
C ALA A 76 16.81 -13.35 -24.87
N ILE A 77 17.76 -12.42 -24.67
CA ILE A 77 17.83 -11.13 -25.36
C ILE A 77 18.21 -11.31 -26.82
N ASP A 78 19.19 -12.20 -27.09
CA ASP A 78 19.73 -12.46 -28.44
C ASP A 78 18.82 -13.35 -29.29
N ALA A 79 17.83 -14.01 -28.67
CA ALA A 79 16.85 -14.83 -29.36
C ALA A 79 16.01 -13.98 -30.32
N LEU A 80 16.10 -14.31 -31.60
CA LEU A 80 15.29 -13.64 -32.62
C LEU A 80 13.81 -13.94 -32.43
N PRO A 81 12.94 -12.93 -32.52
CA PRO A 81 11.50 -13.12 -32.44
C PRO A 81 11.02 -14.05 -33.58
N PHE A 82 10.10 -14.94 -33.25
CA PHE A 82 9.51 -15.86 -34.23
C PHE A 82 8.00 -15.57 -34.32
N LEU A 83 7.53 -15.30 -35.52
CA LEU A 83 6.14 -14.91 -35.84
C LEU A 83 5.69 -13.54 -35.25
N THR A 84 6.57 -12.86 -34.55
CA THR A 84 6.31 -11.52 -33.96
C THR A 84 7.35 -10.52 -34.42
N GLU A 85 7.06 -9.21 -34.32
CA GLU A 85 8.06 -8.17 -34.65
C GLU A 85 9.06 -7.97 -33.51
N ARG A 86 8.68 -8.35 -32.27
CA ARG A 86 9.49 -8.15 -31.07
C ARG A 86 9.46 -9.39 -30.17
N SER A 87 10.51 -9.52 -29.37
CA SER A 87 10.56 -10.44 -28.22
C SER A 87 10.37 -9.67 -26.91
N PHE A 88 9.89 -10.35 -25.88
CA PHE A 88 9.66 -9.78 -24.56
C PHE A 88 10.26 -10.66 -23.46
N VAL A 89 11.22 -10.10 -22.71
CA VAL A 89 11.87 -10.76 -21.57
C VAL A 89 11.40 -10.11 -20.28
N GLU A 90 10.72 -10.88 -19.45
CA GLU A 90 10.18 -10.44 -18.17
C GLU A 90 11.00 -11.01 -17.02
N LEU A 91 11.53 -10.15 -16.17
CA LEU A 91 12.37 -10.48 -15.02
C LEU A 91 11.64 -10.10 -13.73
N ARG A 92 11.28 -11.09 -12.90
CA ARG A 92 10.58 -10.87 -11.63
C ARG A 92 11.39 -11.32 -10.42
N GLY A 93 11.34 -10.53 -9.35
CA GLY A 93 11.95 -10.89 -8.07
C GLY A 93 13.48 -10.79 -8.03
N VAL A 94 14.13 -10.32 -9.09
CA VAL A 94 15.56 -10.04 -9.10
C VAL A 94 15.87 -8.87 -8.18
N ASP A 95 16.70 -9.07 -7.14
CA ASP A 95 17.11 -7.96 -6.26
C ASP A 95 18.20 -7.13 -6.95
N LEU A 96 17.79 -6.11 -7.71
CA LEU A 96 18.69 -5.22 -8.44
C LEU A 96 19.67 -4.44 -7.54
N ASN A 97 19.39 -4.32 -6.24
CA ASN A 97 20.33 -3.71 -5.29
C ASN A 97 21.45 -4.68 -4.89
N ARG A 98 21.30 -5.99 -5.17
CA ARG A 98 22.25 -7.04 -4.75
C ARG A 98 22.76 -7.92 -5.89
N VAL A 99 22.59 -7.50 -7.13
CA VAL A 99 23.13 -8.24 -8.29
C VAL A 99 24.65 -8.41 -8.15
N LYS A 100 25.12 -9.65 -8.22
CA LYS A 100 26.55 -10.01 -8.00
C LYS A 100 27.50 -9.38 -9.01
N ASP A 101 27.07 -9.28 -10.28
CA ASP A 101 27.85 -8.68 -11.37
C ASP A 101 27.04 -7.58 -12.09
N GLY A 102 26.90 -6.45 -11.39
CA GLY A 102 26.16 -5.30 -11.92
C GLY A 102 26.79 -4.66 -13.15
N ASP A 103 28.13 -4.73 -13.29
CA ASP A 103 28.82 -4.19 -14.47
C ASP A 103 28.59 -5.06 -15.72
N ALA A 104 28.54 -6.39 -15.58
CA ALA A 104 28.21 -7.28 -16.68
C ALA A 104 26.74 -7.12 -17.11
N LEU A 105 25.82 -7.02 -16.13
CA LEU A 105 24.42 -6.73 -16.42
C LEU A 105 24.26 -5.38 -17.14
N GLN A 106 24.94 -4.33 -16.67
CA GLN A 106 24.90 -3.03 -17.35
C GLN A 106 25.29 -3.15 -18.81
N LYS A 107 26.43 -3.79 -19.11
CA LYS A 107 26.89 -3.98 -20.50
C LYS A 107 25.87 -4.72 -21.36
N LEU A 108 25.27 -5.79 -20.81
CA LEU A 108 24.24 -6.55 -21.51
C LEU A 108 23.01 -5.69 -21.84
N LEU A 109 22.61 -4.80 -20.92
CA LEU A 109 21.46 -3.91 -21.12
C LEU A 109 21.75 -2.73 -22.07
N GLU A 110 23.03 -2.32 -22.22
CA GLU A 110 23.45 -1.32 -23.21
C GLU A 110 23.27 -1.84 -24.66
N ASP A 111 23.42 -3.16 -24.85
CA ASP A 111 23.42 -3.82 -26.16
C ASP A 111 22.08 -4.51 -26.50
N VAL A 112 21.00 -4.28 -25.72
CA VAL A 112 19.66 -4.86 -26.02
C VAL A 112 19.21 -4.44 -27.41
N PRO A 113 18.91 -5.41 -28.34
CA PRO A 113 18.49 -5.09 -29.69
C PRO A 113 17.12 -4.40 -29.75
N ASP A 114 16.86 -3.67 -30.84
CA ASP A 114 15.58 -2.96 -31.02
C ASP A 114 14.37 -3.90 -31.11
N TYR A 115 14.57 -5.14 -31.47
CA TYR A 115 13.52 -6.17 -31.52
C TYR A 115 13.23 -6.78 -30.14
N CYS A 116 14.03 -6.52 -29.10
CA CYS A 116 13.82 -7.07 -27.76
C CYS A 116 13.40 -6.00 -26.75
N THR A 117 12.49 -6.36 -25.89
CA THR A 117 12.10 -5.54 -24.72
C THR A 117 12.34 -6.34 -23.45
N VAL A 118 13.11 -5.77 -22.53
CA VAL A 118 13.41 -6.33 -21.21
C VAL A 118 12.70 -5.55 -20.14
N ALA A 119 11.89 -6.19 -19.31
CA ALA A 119 11.17 -5.55 -18.21
C ALA A 119 11.58 -6.13 -16.86
N PHE A 120 12.21 -5.32 -16.01
CA PHE A 120 12.43 -5.62 -14.61
C PHE A 120 11.20 -5.24 -13.80
N VAL A 121 10.49 -6.25 -13.26
CA VAL A 121 9.30 -6.09 -12.44
C VAL A 121 9.67 -6.34 -10.99
N GLN A 122 9.71 -5.26 -10.22
CA GLN A 122 10.16 -5.29 -8.83
C GLN A 122 9.00 -5.49 -7.86
N SER A 123 9.29 -6.03 -6.67
CA SER A 123 8.30 -6.16 -5.60
C SER A 123 7.85 -4.80 -5.06
N ALA A 124 6.70 -4.76 -4.38
CA ALA A 124 6.18 -3.56 -3.73
C ALA A 124 7.15 -2.95 -2.69
N ALA A 125 7.99 -3.79 -2.07
CA ALA A 125 8.98 -3.37 -1.07
C ALA A 125 10.31 -2.90 -1.67
N PHE A 126 10.49 -2.99 -3.00
CA PHE A 126 11.72 -2.57 -3.64
C PHE A 126 11.84 -1.05 -3.64
N GLU A 127 13.00 -0.57 -3.17
CA GLU A 127 13.42 0.81 -3.33
C GLU A 127 14.80 0.85 -3.98
N PRO A 128 14.97 1.51 -5.15
CA PRO A 128 16.22 1.53 -5.86
C PRO A 128 17.28 2.34 -5.10
N ASP A 129 18.39 1.70 -4.70
CA ASP A 129 19.50 2.38 -4.05
C ASP A 129 20.31 3.23 -5.06
N GLY A 130 19.98 4.51 -5.13
CA GLY A 130 20.61 5.46 -6.04
C GLY A 130 22.13 5.69 -5.84
N ARG A 131 22.78 5.03 -4.88
CA ARG A 131 24.25 5.03 -4.72
C ARG A 131 24.93 4.03 -5.65
N LEU A 132 24.22 2.97 -6.01
CA LEU A 132 24.72 1.89 -6.86
C LEU A 132 24.84 2.34 -8.33
N LYS A 133 25.94 1.95 -8.98
CA LYS A 133 26.23 2.29 -10.39
C LYS A 133 25.14 1.74 -11.33
N LEU A 134 24.75 0.48 -11.16
CA LEU A 134 23.70 -0.17 -11.95
C LEU A 134 22.36 0.57 -11.83
N ILE A 135 21.97 0.97 -10.61
CA ILE A 135 20.71 1.70 -10.40
C ILE A 135 20.75 3.10 -11.04
N LYS A 136 21.88 3.79 -11.01
CA LYS A 136 22.06 5.07 -11.73
C LYS A 136 21.91 4.87 -13.23
N PHE A 137 22.59 3.85 -13.77
CA PHE A 137 22.50 3.51 -15.18
C PHE A 137 21.04 3.23 -15.59
N LEU A 138 20.32 2.38 -14.85
CA LEU A 138 18.92 2.07 -15.13
C LEU A 138 18.05 3.33 -15.13
N LYS A 139 18.21 4.23 -14.16
CA LYS A 139 17.45 5.49 -14.07
C LYS A 139 17.71 6.45 -15.23
N GLU A 140 18.92 6.45 -15.77
CA GLU A 140 19.35 7.40 -16.80
C GLU A 140 19.11 6.86 -18.22
N ASN A 141 19.12 5.53 -18.42
CA ASN A 141 19.16 4.90 -19.74
C ASN A 141 17.96 3.99 -20.05
N THR A 142 17.01 3.85 -19.11
CA THR A 142 15.82 3.00 -19.30
C THR A 142 14.56 3.75 -18.98
N VAL A 143 13.40 3.16 -19.28
CA VAL A 143 12.10 3.70 -18.85
C VAL A 143 11.84 3.24 -17.42
N GLU A 144 12.07 4.14 -16.44
CA GLU A 144 11.76 3.90 -15.03
C GLU A 144 10.34 4.39 -14.72
N LEU A 145 9.46 3.50 -14.26
CA LEU A 145 8.11 3.83 -13.82
C LEU A 145 7.89 3.38 -12.38
N LYS A 146 7.56 4.35 -11.51
CA LYS A 146 7.21 4.11 -10.12
C LYS A 146 5.69 4.15 -9.96
N PHE A 147 5.08 3.01 -9.70
CA PHE A 147 3.65 2.87 -9.48
C PHE A 147 3.32 3.16 -8.01
N THR A 148 2.88 4.38 -7.76
CA THR A 148 2.51 4.85 -6.43
C THR A 148 1.02 4.69 -6.18
N GLU A 149 0.65 4.65 -4.92
CA GLU A 149 -0.75 4.64 -4.50
C GLU A 149 -1.45 5.89 -5.03
N GLN A 150 -2.72 5.73 -5.36
CA GLN A 150 -3.51 6.78 -6.00
C GLN A 150 -4.03 7.81 -4.99
N THR A 151 -4.41 8.99 -5.48
CA THR A 151 -5.11 9.98 -4.66
C THR A 151 -6.50 9.49 -4.28
N GLN A 152 -7.07 10.03 -3.20
CA GLN A 152 -8.42 9.64 -2.76
C GLN A 152 -9.46 9.85 -3.86
N ASP A 153 -9.42 10.99 -4.57
CA ASP A 153 -10.35 11.30 -5.66
C ASP A 153 -10.20 10.31 -6.83
N ALA A 154 -8.96 9.95 -7.17
CA ALA A 154 -8.71 8.96 -8.22
C ALA A 154 -9.25 7.57 -7.83
N LEU A 155 -9.04 7.15 -6.58
CA LEU A 155 -9.59 5.88 -6.06
C LEU A 155 -11.11 5.89 -6.00
N VAL A 156 -11.73 6.93 -5.46
CA VAL A 156 -13.19 7.07 -5.39
C VAL A 156 -13.81 6.97 -6.79
N ASN A 157 -13.24 7.69 -7.77
CA ASN A 157 -13.68 7.61 -9.15
C ASN A 157 -13.50 6.22 -9.77
N TRP A 158 -12.42 5.53 -9.43
CA TRP A 158 -12.15 4.19 -9.90
C TRP A 158 -13.10 3.17 -9.25
N ILE A 159 -13.33 3.25 -7.92
CA ILE A 159 -14.30 2.44 -7.16
C ILE A 159 -15.70 2.60 -7.78
N ALA A 160 -16.13 3.84 -8.03
CA ALA A 160 -17.43 4.12 -8.63
C ALA A 160 -17.60 3.43 -10.00
N LYS A 161 -16.57 3.45 -10.85
CA LYS A 161 -16.59 2.74 -12.15
C LYS A 161 -16.65 1.23 -11.98
N ARG A 162 -15.96 0.68 -10.97
CA ARG A 162 -16.02 -0.75 -10.67
C ARG A 162 -17.42 -1.18 -10.21
N PHE A 163 -18.03 -0.45 -9.28
CA PHE A 163 -19.42 -0.72 -8.89
C PHE A 163 -20.39 -0.57 -10.08
N ALA A 164 -20.18 0.40 -10.95
CA ALA A 164 -21.00 0.57 -12.15
C ALA A 164 -20.90 -0.65 -13.09
N ALA A 165 -19.73 -1.28 -13.21
CA ALA A 165 -19.57 -2.53 -13.98
C ALA A 165 -20.38 -3.71 -13.37
N HIS A 166 -20.67 -3.66 -12.06
CA HIS A 166 -21.59 -4.59 -11.38
C HIS A 166 -23.05 -4.11 -11.36
N GLY A 167 -23.40 -3.06 -12.12
CA GLY A 167 -24.75 -2.51 -12.17
C GLY A 167 -25.17 -1.73 -10.92
N LYS A 168 -24.21 -1.32 -10.08
CA LYS A 168 -24.44 -0.59 -8.84
C LYS A 168 -23.90 0.84 -8.92
N ARG A 169 -24.50 1.74 -8.17
CA ARG A 169 -23.93 3.04 -7.83
C ARG A 169 -23.37 2.98 -6.41
N VAL A 170 -22.38 3.75 -6.08
CA VAL A 170 -21.83 3.85 -4.72
C VAL A 170 -21.93 5.29 -4.22
N GLU A 171 -22.36 5.47 -2.99
CA GLU A 171 -22.30 6.78 -2.32
C GLU A 171 -20.85 7.20 -2.09
N LEU A 172 -20.58 8.52 -2.13
CA LEU A 172 -19.24 9.06 -1.90
C LEU A 172 -18.69 8.62 -0.54
N GLU A 173 -19.51 8.70 0.49
CA GLU A 173 -19.14 8.25 1.84
C GLU A 173 -18.82 6.76 1.89
N ALA A 174 -19.60 5.92 1.22
CA ALA A 174 -19.35 4.49 1.16
C ALA A 174 -18.03 4.15 0.44
N ALA A 175 -17.72 4.84 -0.66
CA ALA A 175 -16.45 4.66 -1.36
C ALA A 175 -15.25 5.11 -0.50
N GLN A 176 -15.36 6.25 0.19
CA GLN A 176 -14.34 6.72 1.12
C GLN A 176 -14.18 5.80 2.34
N HIS A 177 -15.29 5.27 2.83
CA HIS A 177 -15.29 4.32 3.94
C HIS A 177 -14.66 2.99 3.55
N LEU A 178 -14.92 2.49 2.34
CA LEU A 178 -14.27 1.29 1.83
C LEU A 178 -12.73 1.45 1.77
N ILE A 179 -12.24 2.60 1.30
CA ILE A 179 -10.80 2.92 1.32
C ILE A 179 -10.28 2.94 2.77
N PHE A 180 -11.04 3.50 3.70
CA PHE A 180 -10.64 3.58 5.09
C PHE A 180 -10.54 2.21 5.76
N VAL A 181 -11.52 1.31 5.55
CA VAL A 181 -11.56 0.01 6.22
C VAL A 181 -10.67 -1.04 5.56
N SER A 182 -10.54 -1.02 4.23
CA SER A 182 -9.84 -2.08 3.47
C SER A 182 -8.49 -1.64 2.88
N GLY A 183 -8.12 -0.37 3.06
CA GLY A 183 -6.87 0.20 2.55
C GLY A 183 -7.02 0.82 1.16
N ASP A 184 -5.92 1.38 0.67
CA ASP A 184 -5.89 2.23 -0.52
C ASP A 184 -5.20 1.60 -1.74
N LEU A 185 -4.79 0.33 -1.65
CA LEU A 185 -4.24 -0.39 -2.79
C LEU A 185 -5.36 -1.02 -3.64
N MET A 186 -5.33 -0.75 -4.94
CA MET A 186 -6.39 -1.18 -5.86
C MET A 186 -6.57 -2.71 -5.90
N ASN A 187 -5.48 -3.48 -5.78
CA ASN A 187 -5.53 -4.94 -5.74
C ASN A 187 -6.28 -5.48 -4.51
N ARG A 188 -6.26 -4.78 -3.38
CA ARG A 188 -7.03 -5.11 -2.17
C ARG A 188 -8.50 -4.71 -2.30
N LEU A 189 -8.75 -3.57 -2.95
CA LEU A 189 -10.11 -3.06 -3.12
C LEU A 189 -10.95 -3.87 -4.12
N ILE A 190 -10.34 -4.54 -5.10
CA ILE A 190 -11.08 -5.34 -6.10
C ILE A 190 -11.97 -6.39 -5.45
N PRO A 191 -11.46 -7.35 -4.64
CA PRO A 191 -12.30 -8.37 -4.02
C PRO A 191 -13.33 -7.78 -3.05
N GLU A 192 -13.00 -6.66 -2.39
CA GLU A 192 -13.94 -5.99 -1.49
C GLU A 192 -15.11 -5.38 -2.25
N ILE A 193 -14.84 -4.71 -3.39
CA ILE A 193 -15.89 -4.18 -4.28
C ILE A 193 -16.80 -5.30 -4.77
N GLU A 194 -16.24 -6.43 -5.18
CA GLU A 194 -17.02 -7.59 -5.65
C GLU A 194 -17.92 -8.15 -4.55
N LYS A 195 -17.42 -8.32 -3.32
CA LYS A 195 -18.21 -8.77 -2.17
C LYS A 195 -19.35 -7.80 -1.83
N VAL A 196 -19.03 -6.52 -1.73
CA VAL A 196 -20.03 -5.49 -1.39
C VAL A 196 -21.08 -5.37 -2.51
N ALA A 197 -20.68 -5.40 -3.78
CA ALA A 197 -21.60 -5.34 -4.90
C ALA A 197 -22.56 -6.55 -4.93
N ALA A 198 -22.07 -7.74 -4.56
CA ALA A 198 -22.88 -8.95 -4.48
C ALA A 198 -23.84 -8.94 -3.27
N TYR A 199 -23.42 -8.34 -2.16
CA TYR A 199 -24.21 -8.25 -0.93
C TYR A 199 -25.32 -7.20 -0.99
N ALA A 200 -25.02 -6.01 -1.52
CA ALA A 200 -25.95 -4.89 -1.55
C ALA A 200 -27.23 -5.24 -2.33
N LYS A 201 -28.39 -5.18 -1.65
CA LYS A 201 -29.69 -5.54 -2.25
C LYS A 201 -30.24 -4.45 -3.16
N GLY A 202 -29.95 -3.18 -2.86
CA GLY A 202 -30.38 -2.01 -3.64
C GLY A 202 -29.43 -1.69 -4.80
N ASP A 203 -29.81 -0.71 -5.62
CA ASP A 203 -28.99 -0.21 -6.72
C ASP A 203 -27.87 0.74 -6.25
N VAL A 204 -27.95 1.20 -4.99
CA VAL A 204 -27.01 2.13 -4.38
C VAL A 204 -26.32 1.45 -3.20
N VAL A 205 -25.00 1.42 -3.23
CA VAL A 205 -24.16 0.90 -2.16
C VAL A 205 -23.95 1.99 -1.11
N THR A 206 -24.22 1.65 0.15
CA THR A 206 -24.13 2.52 1.33
C THR A 206 -22.98 2.11 2.24
N VAL A 207 -22.67 2.95 3.25
CA VAL A 207 -21.68 2.62 4.30
C VAL A 207 -22.07 1.32 5.02
N SER A 208 -23.34 1.12 5.30
CA SER A 208 -23.83 -0.11 5.97
C SER A 208 -23.58 -1.38 5.14
N ASP A 209 -23.64 -1.29 3.81
CA ASP A 209 -23.33 -2.44 2.95
C ASP A 209 -21.83 -2.76 2.99
N VAL A 210 -20.98 -1.73 3.09
CA VAL A 210 -19.52 -1.89 3.25
C VAL A 210 -19.20 -2.55 4.59
N ASP A 211 -19.74 -2.00 5.70
CA ASP A 211 -19.50 -2.54 7.06
C ASP A 211 -19.94 -3.99 7.21
N ALA A 212 -20.99 -4.40 6.48
CA ALA A 212 -21.54 -5.74 6.60
C ALA A 212 -20.63 -6.84 6.04
N VAL A 213 -19.77 -6.56 5.05
CA VAL A 213 -19.03 -7.62 4.34
C VAL A 213 -17.59 -7.28 3.97
N ALA A 214 -17.20 -6.01 3.99
CA ALA A 214 -15.83 -5.64 3.67
C ALA A 214 -14.87 -6.12 4.77
N HIS A 215 -13.67 -6.54 4.37
CA HIS A 215 -12.63 -6.87 5.34
C HIS A 215 -12.05 -5.59 5.94
N HIS A 216 -12.08 -5.50 7.26
CA HIS A 216 -11.51 -4.37 8.00
C HIS A 216 -10.05 -4.65 8.37
N LEU A 217 -9.15 -3.77 7.95
CA LEU A 217 -7.76 -3.82 8.38
C LEU A 217 -7.64 -3.56 9.89
N PRO A 218 -6.64 -4.15 10.58
CA PRO A 218 -6.42 -3.92 12.01
C PRO A 218 -6.38 -2.44 12.41
N GLU A 219 -5.84 -1.57 11.55
CA GLU A 219 -5.80 -0.12 11.77
C GLU A 219 -7.20 0.51 11.83
N ALA A 220 -8.12 0.04 10.99
CA ALA A 220 -9.50 0.53 10.99
C ALA A 220 -10.28 0.03 12.22
N VAL A 221 -10.07 -1.24 12.59
CA VAL A 221 -10.67 -1.83 13.80
C VAL A 221 -10.16 -1.12 15.06
N VAL A 222 -8.85 -0.86 15.16
CA VAL A 222 -8.27 -0.10 16.29
C VAL A 222 -8.77 1.34 16.30
N PHE A 223 -9.04 1.93 15.14
CA PHE A 223 -9.64 3.26 15.05
C PHE A 223 -11.06 3.24 15.66
N GLU A 224 -11.90 2.28 15.28
CA GLU A 224 -13.25 2.09 15.82
C GLU A 224 -13.21 1.88 17.35
N MET A 225 -12.33 0.98 17.80
CA MET A 225 -12.10 0.75 19.23
C MET A 225 -11.78 2.05 19.98
N THR A 226 -10.90 2.90 19.42
CA THR A 226 -10.56 4.18 20.07
C THR A 226 -11.68 5.21 20.00
N ASP A 227 -12.55 5.14 18.99
CA ASP A 227 -13.77 5.96 18.92
C ASP A 227 -14.76 5.58 20.03
N HIS A 228 -14.92 4.30 20.34
CA HIS A 228 -15.70 3.85 21.49
C HIS A 228 -15.09 4.34 22.82
N LEU A 229 -13.76 4.27 22.98
CA LEU A 229 -13.08 4.83 24.16
C LEU A 229 -13.31 6.33 24.29
N ALA A 230 -13.23 7.09 23.19
CA ALA A 230 -13.47 8.52 23.17
C ALA A 230 -14.89 8.91 23.64
N ARG A 231 -15.87 8.04 23.35
CA ARG A 231 -17.28 8.16 23.77
C ARG A 231 -17.57 7.53 25.13
N ARG A 232 -16.55 6.94 25.78
CA ARG A 232 -16.68 6.19 27.05
C ARG A 232 -17.57 4.95 26.97
N GLU A 233 -17.66 4.36 25.79
CA GLU A 233 -18.39 3.11 25.50
C GLU A 233 -17.43 1.92 25.72
N TYR A 234 -16.99 1.72 26.96
CA TYR A 234 -15.89 0.79 27.28
C TYR A 234 -16.19 -0.67 26.94
N ASN A 235 -17.45 -1.10 27.10
CA ASN A 235 -17.85 -2.48 26.75
C ASN A 235 -17.71 -2.71 25.24
N ALA A 236 -18.20 -1.78 24.42
CA ALA A 236 -18.06 -1.86 22.98
C ALA A 236 -16.58 -1.87 22.53
N ALA A 237 -15.75 -1.01 23.16
CA ALA A 237 -14.30 -1.02 22.88
C ALA A 237 -13.65 -2.37 23.21
N MET A 238 -14.06 -3.03 24.30
CA MET A 238 -13.55 -4.36 24.67
C MET A 238 -14.08 -5.46 23.76
N GLU A 239 -15.31 -5.37 23.27
CA GLU A 239 -15.86 -6.30 22.27
C GLU A 239 -15.05 -6.25 20.99
N VAL A 240 -14.81 -5.03 20.46
CA VAL A 240 -13.97 -4.82 19.27
C VAL A 240 -12.55 -5.35 19.46
N LEU A 241 -11.93 -5.12 20.62
CA LEU A 241 -10.61 -5.70 20.93
C LEU A 241 -10.64 -7.24 20.93
N ASN A 242 -11.64 -7.84 21.57
CA ASN A 242 -11.73 -9.31 21.62
C ASN A 242 -11.93 -9.90 20.22
N GLU A 243 -12.73 -9.27 19.38
CA GLU A 243 -12.90 -9.68 17.98
C GLU A 243 -11.58 -9.59 17.21
N LEU A 244 -10.86 -8.47 17.33
CA LEU A 244 -9.56 -8.27 16.70
C LEU A 244 -8.56 -9.37 17.13
N LEU A 245 -8.53 -9.72 18.41
CA LEU A 245 -7.62 -10.72 18.97
C LEU A 245 -8.07 -12.16 18.72
N SER A 246 -9.31 -12.40 18.30
CA SER A 246 -9.82 -13.72 17.94
C SER A 246 -9.30 -14.22 16.59
N ASP A 247 -8.89 -13.31 15.72
CA ASP A 247 -8.26 -13.66 14.44
C ASP A 247 -6.80 -14.09 14.67
N LYS A 248 -6.52 -15.36 14.38
CA LYS A 248 -5.18 -15.97 14.55
C LYS A 248 -4.09 -15.33 13.69
N ASN A 249 -4.44 -14.56 12.67
CA ASN A 249 -3.49 -13.80 11.86
C ASN A 249 -3.01 -12.53 12.56
N ASN A 250 -3.70 -12.10 13.61
CA ASN A 250 -3.38 -10.89 14.36
C ASN A 250 -2.44 -11.22 15.54
N GLU A 251 -1.15 -11.25 15.27
CA GLU A 251 -0.12 -11.45 16.30
C GLU A 251 -0.20 -10.33 17.37
N PRO A 252 -0.26 -10.66 18.68
CA PRO A 252 -0.47 -9.67 19.75
C PRO A 252 0.53 -8.52 19.74
N ILE A 253 1.80 -8.81 19.49
CA ILE A 253 2.86 -7.78 19.45
C ILE A 253 2.66 -6.81 18.26
N ALA A 254 2.14 -7.30 17.13
CA ALA A 254 1.79 -6.47 15.99
C ALA A 254 0.57 -5.59 16.31
N MET A 255 -0.43 -6.15 17.01
CA MET A 255 -1.60 -5.38 17.45
C MET A 255 -1.23 -4.30 18.45
N LEU A 256 -0.31 -4.56 19.38
CA LEU A 256 0.23 -3.53 20.27
C LEU A 256 0.88 -2.38 19.49
N ALA A 257 1.61 -2.69 18.41
CA ALA A 257 2.21 -1.65 17.57
C ALA A 257 1.16 -0.78 16.87
N VAL A 258 0.05 -1.37 16.39
CA VAL A 258 -1.09 -0.66 15.78
C VAL A 258 -1.78 0.23 16.82
N ILE A 259 -2.10 -0.30 18.02
CA ILE A 259 -2.72 0.44 19.14
C ILE A 259 -1.83 1.62 19.54
N GLY A 260 -0.55 1.39 19.78
CA GLY A 260 0.41 2.45 20.14
C GLY A 260 0.56 3.50 19.03
N GLY A 261 0.51 3.07 17.76
CA GLY A 261 0.45 3.96 16.61
C GLY A 261 -0.77 4.88 16.63
N GLN A 262 -1.94 4.32 16.91
CA GLN A 262 -3.19 5.06 16.98
C GLN A 262 -3.19 6.06 18.17
N MET A 263 -2.69 5.67 19.35
CA MET A 263 -2.57 6.58 20.48
C MET A 263 -1.67 7.79 20.16
N ARG A 264 -0.55 7.57 19.47
CA ARG A 264 0.33 8.66 19.01
C ARG A 264 -0.35 9.58 18.00
N ARG A 265 -1.13 9.03 17.06
CA ARG A 265 -1.92 9.80 16.09
C ARG A 265 -2.99 10.65 16.77
N LEU A 266 -3.72 10.08 17.75
CA LEU A 266 -4.70 10.80 18.56
C LEU A 266 -4.06 11.91 19.38
N TYR A 267 -2.88 11.67 19.97
CA TYR A 267 -2.12 12.71 20.70
C TYR A 267 -1.73 13.88 19.78
N ALA A 268 -1.21 13.60 18.59
CA ALA A 268 -0.85 14.61 17.60
C ALA A 268 -2.10 15.40 17.15
N ALA A 269 -3.22 14.71 16.90
CA ALA A 269 -4.50 15.33 16.51
C ALA A 269 -5.07 16.20 17.65
N ARG A 270 -5.01 15.75 18.90
CA ARG A 270 -5.45 16.52 20.07
C ARG A 270 -4.61 17.78 20.27
N LEU A 271 -3.29 17.65 20.13
CA LEU A 271 -2.38 18.80 20.22
C LEU A 271 -2.65 19.81 19.09
N ALA A 272 -2.92 19.32 17.88
CA ALA A 272 -3.30 20.18 16.75
C ALA A 272 -4.63 20.91 17.02
N ALA A 273 -5.63 20.22 17.58
CA ALA A 273 -6.91 20.80 17.92
C ALA A 273 -6.78 21.91 18.99
N GLU A 274 -5.97 21.71 20.04
CA GLU A 274 -5.73 22.71 21.09
C GLU A 274 -4.98 23.95 20.57
N LYS A 275 -4.12 23.76 19.58
CA LYS A 275 -3.36 24.85 18.95
C LYS A 275 -4.05 25.44 17.72
N ASN A 276 -5.29 25.03 17.42
CA ASN A 276 -6.03 25.43 16.22
C ASN A 276 -5.27 25.19 14.90
N LEU A 277 -4.48 24.10 14.83
CA LEU A 277 -3.82 23.65 13.64
C LEU A 277 -4.79 22.75 12.85
N GLY A 278 -4.87 22.96 11.54
CA GLY A 278 -5.83 22.23 10.69
C GLY A 278 -5.43 20.77 10.38
N ALA A 279 -6.29 20.09 9.60
CA ALA A 279 -6.08 18.71 9.18
C ALA A 279 -4.75 18.52 8.42
N SER A 280 -4.31 19.51 7.64
CA SER A 280 -3.04 19.47 6.92
C SER A 280 -1.83 19.24 7.83
N TYR A 281 -1.83 19.83 9.03
CA TYR A 281 -0.76 19.59 10.02
C TYR A 281 -0.80 18.15 10.54
N VAL A 282 -1.99 17.61 10.81
CA VAL A 282 -2.14 16.22 11.25
C VAL A 282 -1.70 15.25 10.15
N MET A 283 -2.06 15.55 8.89
CA MET A 283 -1.60 14.77 7.74
C MET A 283 -0.07 14.70 7.66
N GLU A 284 0.60 15.85 7.80
CA GLU A 284 2.06 15.94 7.74
C GLU A 284 2.73 15.15 8.89
N VAL A 285 2.31 15.41 10.13
CA VAL A 285 2.91 14.80 11.32
C VAL A 285 2.63 13.31 11.41
N CYS A 286 1.41 12.87 11.08
CA CYS A 286 1.00 11.47 11.13
C CYS A 286 1.28 10.73 9.81
N LYS A 287 1.83 11.39 8.80
CA LYS A 287 2.09 10.86 7.45
C LYS A 287 0.83 10.25 6.83
N LEU A 288 -0.31 10.93 7.00
CA LEU A 288 -1.58 10.50 6.42
C LEU A 288 -1.70 11.04 5.00
N ARG A 289 -2.33 10.26 4.12
CA ARG A 289 -2.55 10.65 2.73
C ARG A 289 -3.86 11.39 2.51
N TYR A 290 -4.86 11.13 3.36
CA TYR A 290 -6.23 11.56 3.14
C TYR A 290 -6.70 12.50 4.24
N ASP A 291 -7.23 13.65 3.83
CA ASP A 291 -7.78 14.67 4.71
C ASP A 291 -8.97 14.14 5.54
N SER A 292 -9.77 13.24 4.96
CA SER A 292 -10.89 12.59 5.65
C SER A 292 -10.43 11.82 6.89
N ILE A 293 -9.29 11.11 6.84
CA ILE A 293 -8.72 10.38 7.98
C ILE A 293 -8.21 11.36 9.05
N ALA A 294 -7.53 12.43 8.64
CA ALA A 294 -7.04 13.46 9.56
C ALA A 294 -8.20 14.14 10.29
N SER A 295 -9.27 14.47 9.58
CA SER A 295 -10.49 15.07 10.13
C SER A 295 -11.19 14.16 11.14
N ARG A 296 -11.29 12.85 10.85
CA ARG A 296 -11.80 11.83 11.79
C ARG A 296 -10.93 11.74 13.04
N LEU A 297 -9.60 11.70 12.92
CA LEU A 297 -8.68 11.70 14.06
C LEU A 297 -8.84 12.93 14.95
N ILE A 298 -8.99 14.11 14.37
CA ILE A 298 -9.23 15.35 15.12
C ILE A 298 -10.56 15.26 15.89
N ALA A 299 -11.61 14.74 15.26
CA ALA A 299 -12.91 14.57 15.90
C ALA A 299 -12.82 13.58 17.07
N SER A 300 -12.25 12.39 16.87
CA SER A 300 -12.08 11.35 17.92
C SER A 300 -11.19 11.83 19.06
N SER A 301 -10.14 12.59 18.77
CA SER A 301 -9.19 13.07 19.78
C SER A 301 -9.83 13.98 20.83
N ARG A 302 -10.99 14.59 20.53
CA ARG A 302 -11.70 15.46 21.46
C ARG A 302 -12.24 14.73 22.70
N GLY A 303 -12.45 13.42 22.61
CA GLY A 303 -12.88 12.58 23.74
C GLY A 303 -11.79 12.33 24.79
N PHE A 304 -10.55 12.74 24.51
CA PHE A 304 -9.39 12.52 25.38
C PHE A 304 -8.73 13.84 25.79
N SER A 305 -8.12 13.88 26.97
CA SER A 305 -7.15 14.90 27.32
C SER A 305 -5.76 14.55 26.81
N LEU A 306 -4.88 15.55 26.65
CA LEU A 306 -3.46 15.30 26.30
C LEU A 306 -2.76 14.41 27.34
N GLN A 307 -3.09 14.56 28.62
CA GLN A 307 -2.52 13.75 29.70
C GLN A 307 -2.93 12.27 29.58
N GLN A 308 -4.21 11.99 29.30
CA GLN A 308 -4.70 10.63 29.05
C GLN A 308 -4.00 9.97 27.86
N LEU A 309 -3.88 10.68 26.75
CA LEU A 309 -3.21 10.14 25.55
C LEU A 309 -1.71 9.93 25.77
N LYS A 310 -1.05 10.85 26.52
CA LYS A 310 0.36 10.66 26.90
C LYS A 310 0.51 9.39 27.74
N ARG A 311 -0.34 9.22 28.76
CA ARG A 311 -0.33 8.03 29.62
C ARG A 311 -0.63 6.74 28.83
N ALA A 312 -1.57 6.78 27.89
CA ALA A 312 -1.85 5.64 27.01
C ALA A 312 -0.63 5.23 26.17
N ILE A 313 0.15 6.20 25.67
CA ILE A 313 1.40 5.92 24.95
C ILE A 313 2.45 5.28 25.87
N GLU A 314 2.57 5.77 27.11
CA GLU A 314 3.48 5.18 28.11
C GLU A 314 3.08 3.76 28.47
N LEU A 315 1.77 3.51 28.68
CA LEU A 315 1.22 2.17 28.92
C LEU A 315 1.52 1.19 27.77
N CYS A 316 1.40 1.66 26.51
CA CYS A 316 1.80 0.82 25.37
C CYS A 316 3.29 0.44 25.41
N ALA A 317 4.17 1.36 25.83
CA ALA A 317 5.60 1.07 25.96
C ALA A 317 5.90 0.13 27.14
N GLU A 318 5.19 0.28 28.28
CA GLU A 318 5.28 -0.65 29.42
C GLU A 318 4.86 -2.07 29.00
N THR A 319 3.75 -2.18 28.26
CA THR A 319 3.24 -3.48 27.76
C THR A 319 4.21 -4.12 26.74
N ASP A 320 4.79 -3.35 25.84
CA ASP A 320 5.82 -3.84 24.90
C ASP A 320 7.02 -4.42 25.64
N TYR A 321 7.47 -3.74 26.69
CA TYR A 321 8.54 -4.26 27.53
C TYR A 321 8.13 -5.56 28.25
N GLN A 322 6.92 -5.63 28.79
CA GLN A 322 6.41 -6.84 29.47
C GLN A 322 6.32 -8.03 28.52
N MET A 323 5.76 -7.86 27.31
CA MET A 323 5.68 -8.91 26.28
C MET A 323 7.05 -9.46 25.89
N LYS A 324 8.10 -8.62 25.90
CA LYS A 324 9.46 -9.03 25.52
C LYS A 324 10.31 -9.59 26.67
N SER A 325 9.97 -9.28 27.92
CA SER A 325 10.81 -9.58 29.10
C SER A 325 10.19 -10.55 30.09
N SER A 326 8.90 -10.88 29.94
CA SER A 326 8.20 -11.82 30.82
C SER A 326 7.66 -13.03 30.07
N SER A 327 7.22 -14.05 30.79
CA SER A 327 6.50 -15.21 30.25
C SER A 327 4.97 -15.06 30.37
N SER A 328 4.48 -13.85 30.54
CA SER A 328 3.05 -13.55 30.63
C SER A 328 2.35 -13.81 29.29
N ASP A 329 1.04 -14.09 29.34
CA ASP A 329 0.23 -14.23 28.13
C ASP A 329 0.06 -12.86 27.45
N ASP A 330 0.53 -12.73 26.23
CA ASP A 330 0.49 -11.49 25.46
C ASP A 330 -0.94 -11.00 25.21
N LEU A 331 -1.92 -11.90 25.06
CA LEU A 331 -3.33 -11.54 24.90
C LEU A 331 -3.89 -10.90 26.19
N GLU A 332 -3.55 -11.46 27.34
CA GLU A 332 -3.97 -10.90 28.64
C GLU A 332 -3.31 -9.53 28.89
N LEU A 333 -2.05 -9.36 28.50
CA LEU A 333 -1.37 -8.06 28.60
C LEU A 333 -2.04 -6.99 27.73
N LEU A 334 -2.54 -7.34 26.53
CA LEU A 334 -3.31 -6.40 25.70
C LEU A 334 -4.66 -6.03 26.30
N LYS A 335 -5.37 -6.98 26.90
CA LYS A 335 -6.64 -6.72 27.59
C LYS A 335 -6.41 -5.83 28.82
N GLU A 336 -5.37 -6.11 29.61
CA GLU A 336 -4.98 -5.26 30.74
C GLU A 336 -4.65 -3.83 30.29
N LEU A 337 -3.86 -3.69 29.23
CA LEU A 337 -3.54 -2.39 28.62
C LEU A 337 -4.82 -1.59 28.33
N MET A 338 -5.80 -2.23 27.69
CA MET A 338 -7.05 -1.59 27.33
C MET A 338 -7.86 -1.16 28.55
N LEU A 339 -7.92 -2.00 29.58
CA LEU A 339 -8.60 -1.65 30.84
C LEU A 339 -7.91 -0.46 31.53
N ARG A 340 -6.58 -0.39 31.55
CA ARG A 340 -5.81 0.72 32.12
C ARG A 340 -6.00 2.02 31.34
N ILE A 341 -6.05 1.95 30.00
CA ILE A 341 -6.37 3.11 29.15
C ILE A 341 -7.81 3.58 29.40
N ALA A 342 -8.78 2.65 29.49
CA ALA A 342 -10.17 2.95 29.75
C ALA A 342 -10.40 3.56 31.15
N ALA A 343 -9.68 3.08 32.16
CA ALA A 343 -9.72 3.63 33.51
C ALA A 343 -9.17 5.06 33.60
N GLY A 344 -8.47 5.52 32.53
CA GLY A 344 -7.90 6.87 32.51
C GLY A 344 -6.79 7.06 33.55
N GLU A 345 -6.02 5.98 33.81
CA GLU A 345 -4.90 6.05 34.76
C GLU A 345 -4.01 7.25 34.44
N THR A 346 -4.08 8.26 35.28
CA THR A 346 -3.12 9.36 35.29
C THR A 346 -2.18 9.12 36.47
N HIS A 347 -0.88 9.30 36.28
CA HIS A 347 0.03 9.29 37.44
C HIS A 347 -0.47 10.34 38.44
N ALA A 348 -0.73 9.90 39.68
CA ALA A 348 -0.99 10.77 40.82
C ALA A 348 0.30 11.53 41.19
#